data_248e2417db1eff27b08ecf77229dc37c
#
_entry.id   248e2417db1eff27b08ecf77229dc37c
#
_cell.length_a   1.000
_cell.length_b   1.000
_cell.length_c   1.000
_cell.angle_alpha   90.00
_cell.angle_beta   90.00
_cell.angle_gamma   90.00
#
_symmetry.space_group_name_H-M   'P 1'
#
loop_
_entity.id
_entity.type
_entity.pdbx_description
1 polymer ?
#
loop_
_entity_poly.entity_id
_entity_poly.type
_entity_poly.pdbx_seq_one_letter_code
_entity_poly.pdbx_strand_id
1 'polypeptide(L)'
;MIEEITFKNVLSFKEENTFSFEATADTTFEAQQVVTMPNGTRLLKLGILYGPNAGGKSNLLRAISILRDFMVSDPQNMDEPTGFEQFMLDKETPSQPSEFNIKFWVEGIRYWYQLKATRQQVLQEKLSYYKTTQPIKVFERVLEDGQSVLSFNPAVQKIDQEEQKALTLNCLPNKSFFAARGRVNIKMEHVDVVRAWVRDKFMSMVGPHTNVSRYYRNKIGEDAALKTHLLKFMHQADFNITGINDKIKDAQYFTHLSQILQTEGLFTEEEKERLTSQNLYKEHVLDFEHTVENNRGQEIYELSTRQESEGTTRVMGVEAAIYEAVKNDSILMIDEIESSLHPKLIEFIIQEYIINSNESQMLLTTHYPGLLNTIDDLVRKDNIWFVEKDKSGASNLYSLVEFKGLNKISRFDNAYSNGQFGALPNI
;
A
#
# COMPACT_ATOMS: atom_id res chain seq x y z
N MET A 1 -1.83 8.86 8.97
CA MET A 1 -0.56 8.11 9.08
C MET A 1 -0.77 6.84 9.88
N ILE A 2 -0.11 5.75 9.50
CA ILE A 2 -0.04 4.53 10.32
C ILE A 2 1.00 4.73 11.42
N GLU A 3 0.68 4.30 12.64
CA GLU A 3 1.60 4.27 13.76
C GLU A 3 2.23 2.88 13.89
N GLU A 4 1.40 1.85 14.05
CA GLU A 4 1.84 0.45 14.10
C GLU A 4 0.76 -0.50 13.58
N ILE A 5 1.20 -1.65 13.09
CA ILE A 5 0.34 -2.76 12.66
C ILE A 5 0.87 -4.03 13.32
N THR A 6 0.02 -4.65 14.16
CA THR A 6 0.28 -5.96 14.75
C THR A 6 -0.64 -6.99 14.07
N PHE A 7 -0.10 -8.13 13.72
CA PHE A 7 -0.85 -9.19 13.07
C PHE A 7 -0.36 -10.58 13.50
N LYS A 8 -1.26 -11.55 13.46
CA LYS A 8 -1.01 -12.94 13.84
C LYS A 8 -1.79 -13.88 12.95
N ASN A 9 -1.23 -15.06 12.69
CA ASN A 9 -1.83 -16.11 11.87
C ASN A 9 -2.27 -15.62 10.49
N VAL A 10 -1.38 -15.02 9.73
CA VAL A 10 -1.65 -14.52 8.38
C VAL A 10 -0.50 -14.83 7.43
N LEU A 11 -0.80 -15.44 6.28
CA LEU A 11 0.19 -15.80 5.26
C LEU A 11 1.35 -16.62 5.83
N SER A 12 2.57 -16.09 5.84
CA SER A 12 3.74 -16.75 6.43
C SER A 12 3.99 -16.40 7.90
N PHE A 13 3.19 -15.54 8.50
CA PHE A 13 3.34 -15.12 9.89
C PHE A 13 2.43 -15.95 10.80
N LYS A 14 3.02 -16.88 11.55
CA LYS A 14 2.30 -17.74 12.50
C LYS A 14 2.02 -17.02 13.80
N GLU A 15 3.08 -16.51 14.42
CA GLU A 15 3.02 -15.80 15.69
C GLU A 15 2.73 -14.33 15.51
N GLU A 16 2.52 -13.62 16.61
CA GLU A 16 2.31 -12.19 16.62
C GLU A 16 3.58 -11.44 16.18
N ASN A 17 3.43 -10.57 15.20
CA ASN A 17 4.46 -9.69 14.69
C ASN A 17 3.94 -8.25 14.63
N THR A 18 4.81 -7.29 14.91
CA THR A 18 4.47 -5.86 14.85
C THR A 18 5.44 -5.13 13.94
N PHE A 19 4.90 -4.40 12.98
CA PHE A 19 5.61 -3.38 12.21
C PHE A 19 5.21 -2.00 12.74
N SER A 20 6.18 -1.12 12.99
CA SER A 20 5.93 0.23 13.52
C SER A 20 6.64 1.30 12.71
N PHE A 21 5.93 2.43 12.51
CA PHE A 21 6.50 3.68 12.03
C PHE A 21 6.87 4.62 13.20
N GLU A 22 6.79 4.21 14.47
CA GLU A 22 7.25 5.05 15.57
C GLU A 22 8.75 5.31 15.48
N ALA A 23 9.14 6.59 15.49
CA ALA A 23 10.52 6.99 15.52
C ALA A 23 11.12 6.78 16.92
N THR A 24 12.34 6.27 16.98
CA THR A 24 13.12 6.20 18.22
C THR A 24 13.52 7.61 18.71
N ALA A 25 14.21 7.70 19.86
CA ALA A 25 14.70 8.97 20.38
C ALA A 25 15.81 9.62 19.50
N ASP A 26 16.28 8.94 18.46
CA ASP A 26 17.23 9.49 17.49
C ASP A 26 16.62 10.69 16.77
N THR A 27 17.37 11.79 16.65
CA THR A 27 16.97 13.04 16.01
C THR A 27 17.62 13.25 14.63
N THR A 28 18.34 12.27 14.12
CA THR A 28 18.90 12.31 12.76
C THR A 28 17.76 12.48 11.75
N PHE A 29 17.89 13.45 10.84
CA PHE A 29 16.88 13.80 9.82
C PHE A 29 15.46 14.05 10.38
N GLU A 30 15.36 14.57 11.61
CA GLU A 30 14.07 14.83 12.28
C GLU A 30 13.10 15.61 11.40
N ALA A 31 13.56 16.75 10.87
CA ALA A 31 12.72 17.64 10.08
C ALA A 31 12.25 17.03 8.73
N GLN A 32 13.05 16.12 8.17
CA GLN A 32 12.78 15.54 6.85
C GLN A 32 11.97 14.25 6.91
N GLN A 33 12.21 13.40 7.93
CA GLN A 33 11.69 12.04 7.97
C GLN A 33 10.70 11.75 9.10
N VAL A 34 10.48 12.70 10.00
CA VAL A 34 9.61 12.48 11.16
C VAL A 34 8.47 13.49 11.16
N VAL A 35 7.26 13.00 11.43
CA VAL A 35 6.07 13.80 11.69
C VAL A 35 5.68 13.64 13.14
N THR A 36 5.53 14.76 13.86
CA THR A 36 5.11 14.74 15.27
C THR A 36 3.60 14.90 15.37
N MET A 37 2.94 13.90 15.91
CA MET A 37 1.49 13.90 16.13
C MET A 37 1.08 14.79 17.32
N PRO A 38 -0.20 15.20 17.41
CA PRO A 38 -0.67 16.13 18.46
C PRO A 38 -0.39 15.70 19.91
N ASN A 39 -0.27 14.41 20.16
CA ASN A 39 0.05 13.86 21.48
C ASN A 39 1.56 13.71 21.75
N GLY A 40 2.42 14.11 20.79
CA GLY A 40 3.87 13.96 20.86
C GLY A 40 4.43 12.66 20.29
N THR A 41 3.59 11.72 19.81
CA THR A 41 4.07 10.53 19.07
C THR A 41 4.79 10.98 17.80
N ARG A 42 5.97 10.43 17.56
CA ARG A 42 6.81 10.75 16.41
C ARG A 42 6.74 9.60 15.41
N LEU A 43 6.32 9.89 14.17
CA LEU A 43 6.11 8.89 13.14
C LEU A 43 7.05 9.08 11.96
N LEU A 44 7.67 8.00 11.53
CA LEU A 44 8.52 7.93 10.35
C LEU A 44 7.70 8.00 9.08
N LYS A 45 8.25 8.65 8.05
CA LYS A 45 7.68 8.66 6.70
C LYS A 45 8.12 7.46 5.86
N LEU A 46 9.17 6.75 6.25
CA LEU A 46 9.78 5.68 5.48
C LEU A 46 10.00 4.43 6.34
N GLY A 47 9.66 3.26 5.78
CA GLY A 47 10.04 1.95 6.28
C GLY A 47 10.71 1.13 5.16
N ILE A 48 11.80 0.44 5.45
CA ILE A 48 12.56 -0.37 4.49
C ILE A 48 12.72 -1.77 5.07
N LEU A 49 12.21 -2.77 4.34
CA LEU A 49 12.22 -4.16 4.78
C LEU A 49 13.23 -5.00 4.00
N TYR A 50 14.17 -5.57 4.70
CA TYR A 50 15.16 -6.51 4.20
C TYR A 50 14.81 -7.97 4.55
N GLY A 51 15.36 -8.91 3.80
CA GLY A 51 15.25 -10.33 4.09
C GLY A 51 15.56 -11.20 2.88
N PRO A 52 15.78 -12.50 3.06
CA PRO A 52 16.07 -13.42 1.98
C PRO A 52 14.84 -13.61 1.07
N ASN A 53 15.08 -14.22 -0.10
CA ASN A 53 13.98 -14.70 -0.95
C ASN A 53 13.12 -15.68 -0.14
N ALA A 54 11.81 -15.56 -0.31
CA ALA A 54 10.82 -16.31 0.46
C ALA A 54 10.85 -16.09 1.99
N GLY A 55 11.61 -15.09 2.52
CA GLY A 55 11.67 -14.75 3.95
C GLY A 55 10.33 -14.21 4.52
N GLY A 56 9.50 -13.60 3.69
CA GLY A 56 8.21 -13.05 4.11
C GLY A 56 8.02 -11.56 3.80
N LYS A 57 8.97 -10.91 3.10
CA LYS A 57 8.86 -9.48 2.74
C LYS A 57 7.55 -9.13 2.03
N SER A 58 7.30 -9.77 0.90
CA SER A 58 6.05 -9.58 0.14
C SER A 58 4.81 -9.97 0.94
N ASN A 59 4.93 -10.95 1.86
CA ASN A 59 3.81 -11.36 2.71
C ASN A 59 3.45 -10.31 3.75
N LEU A 60 4.42 -9.52 4.27
CA LEU A 60 4.11 -8.37 5.12
C LEU A 60 3.25 -7.35 4.35
N LEU A 61 3.71 -6.94 3.16
CA LEU A 61 2.96 -5.97 2.35
C LEU A 61 1.58 -6.52 1.93
N ARG A 62 1.50 -7.82 1.59
CA ARG A 62 0.24 -8.48 1.28
C ARG A 62 -0.70 -8.54 2.49
N ALA A 63 -0.22 -8.83 3.69
CA ALA A 63 -1.03 -8.84 4.91
C ALA A 63 -1.66 -7.46 5.17
N ILE A 64 -0.89 -6.39 5.00
CA ILE A 64 -1.35 -5.01 5.11
C ILE A 64 -2.37 -4.69 3.99
N SER A 65 -2.11 -5.13 2.75
CA SER A 65 -3.03 -4.94 1.63
C SER A 65 -4.34 -5.68 1.83
N ILE A 66 -4.31 -6.92 2.32
CA ILE A 66 -5.52 -7.71 2.61
C ILE A 66 -6.39 -6.99 3.65
N LEU A 67 -5.78 -6.45 4.71
CA LEU A 67 -6.51 -5.66 5.71
C LEU A 67 -7.17 -4.42 5.09
N ARG A 68 -6.41 -3.65 4.31
CA ARG A 68 -6.93 -2.48 3.58
C ARG A 68 -8.08 -2.86 2.66
N ASP A 69 -7.89 -3.90 1.84
CA ASP A 69 -8.89 -4.34 0.86
C ASP A 69 -10.16 -4.83 1.56
N PHE A 70 -10.04 -5.57 2.67
CA PHE A 70 -11.18 -5.95 3.50
C PHE A 70 -11.96 -4.74 4.03
N MET A 71 -11.29 -3.69 4.48
CA MET A 71 -11.94 -2.49 5.02
C MET A 71 -12.73 -1.71 3.95
N VAL A 72 -12.30 -1.76 2.67
CA VAL A 72 -12.94 -1.01 1.57
C VAL A 72 -13.84 -1.85 0.68
N SER A 73 -13.66 -3.19 0.65
CA SER A 73 -14.46 -4.10 -0.19
C SER A 73 -15.90 -4.16 0.29
N ASP A 74 -16.81 -4.41 -0.65
CA ASP A 74 -18.24 -4.58 -0.38
C ASP A 74 -18.77 -5.86 -1.04
N PRO A 75 -18.49 -7.05 -0.44
CA PRO A 75 -18.99 -8.32 -0.94
C PRO A 75 -20.51 -8.31 -1.04
N GLN A 76 -21.01 -8.89 -2.12
CA GLN A 76 -22.45 -8.91 -2.41
C GLN A 76 -23.12 -10.16 -1.85
N ASN A 77 -22.38 -11.25 -1.70
CA ASN A 77 -22.88 -12.55 -1.26
C ASN A 77 -22.15 -13.02 0.00
N MET A 78 -22.83 -13.80 0.83
CA MET A 78 -22.27 -14.37 2.06
C MET A 78 -21.22 -15.47 1.79
N ASP A 79 -21.20 -16.04 0.58
CA ASP A 79 -20.27 -17.09 0.17
C ASP A 79 -18.91 -16.53 -0.33
N GLU A 80 -18.81 -15.23 -0.55
CA GLU A 80 -17.54 -14.60 -0.93
C GLU A 80 -16.54 -14.65 0.25
N PRO A 81 -15.28 -15.00 0.01
CA PRO A 81 -14.28 -15.04 1.08
C PRO A 81 -13.96 -13.64 1.59
N THR A 82 -13.52 -13.55 2.85
CA THR A 82 -13.05 -12.29 3.46
C THR A 82 -11.72 -11.79 2.88
N GLY A 83 -10.97 -12.66 2.18
CA GLY A 83 -9.63 -12.39 1.69
C GLY A 83 -8.50 -12.76 2.65
N PHE A 84 -8.79 -13.06 3.93
CA PHE A 84 -7.76 -13.47 4.88
C PHE A 84 -7.29 -14.89 4.62
N GLU A 85 -5.97 -15.06 4.60
CA GLU A 85 -5.27 -16.33 4.40
C GLU A 85 -4.45 -16.65 5.65
N GLN A 86 -4.82 -17.72 6.36
CA GLN A 86 -4.14 -18.18 7.57
C GLN A 86 -2.78 -18.80 7.26
N PHE A 87 -1.92 -18.93 8.27
CA PHE A 87 -0.68 -19.68 8.16
C PHE A 87 -0.98 -21.16 7.96
N MET A 88 -0.47 -21.75 6.86
CA MET A 88 -0.85 -23.09 6.38
C MET A 88 0.14 -24.19 6.77
N LEU A 89 1.32 -23.85 7.29
CA LEU A 89 2.37 -24.85 7.62
C LEU A 89 2.26 -25.35 9.06
N ASP A 90 1.02 -25.50 9.54
CA ASP A 90 0.69 -25.99 10.88
C ASP A 90 -0.65 -26.74 10.81
N LYS A 91 -0.93 -27.61 11.78
CA LYS A 91 -2.19 -28.37 11.82
C LYS A 91 -3.35 -27.60 12.44
N GLU A 92 -3.07 -26.65 13.30
CA GLU A 92 -4.08 -25.91 14.09
C GLU A 92 -4.37 -24.53 13.49
N THR A 93 -3.33 -23.81 13.10
CA THR A 93 -3.43 -22.43 12.62
C THR A 93 -4.35 -22.20 11.44
N PRO A 94 -4.52 -23.13 10.45
CA PRO A 94 -5.47 -22.96 9.35
C PRO A 94 -6.93 -22.83 9.82
N SER A 95 -7.27 -23.39 10.98
CA SER A 95 -8.62 -23.32 11.56
C SER A 95 -8.79 -22.16 12.55
N GLN A 96 -7.70 -21.48 12.91
CA GLN A 96 -7.71 -20.34 13.82
C GLN A 96 -7.92 -19.02 13.04
N PRO A 97 -8.47 -17.96 13.64
CA PRO A 97 -8.60 -16.67 12.97
C PRO A 97 -7.25 -16.01 12.73
N SER A 98 -7.16 -15.22 11.66
CA SER A 98 -6.17 -14.17 11.55
C SER A 98 -6.55 -13.02 12.46
N GLU A 99 -5.57 -12.41 13.13
CA GLU A 99 -5.78 -11.27 14.02
C GLU A 99 -5.00 -10.06 13.50
N PHE A 100 -5.63 -8.89 13.52
CA PHE A 100 -5.01 -7.62 13.16
C PHE A 100 -5.34 -6.56 14.20
N ASN A 101 -4.32 -5.77 14.53
CA ASN A 101 -4.45 -4.55 15.32
C ASN A 101 -3.70 -3.44 14.61
N ILE A 102 -4.36 -2.37 14.25
CA ILE A 102 -3.72 -1.22 13.62
C ILE A 102 -4.02 0.05 14.42
N LYS A 103 -2.97 0.78 14.79
CA LYS A 103 -3.06 2.14 15.32
C LYS A 103 -2.66 3.12 14.24
N PHE A 104 -3.45 4.17 14.07
CA PHE A 104 -3.25 5.15 13.00
C PHE A 104 -3.87 6.49 13.35
N TRP A 105 -3.49 7.51 12.61
CA TRP A 105 -3.90 8.89 12.80
C TRP A 105 -4.66 9.39 11.58
N VAL A 106 -5.81 9.98 11.82
CA VAL A 106 -6.64 10.65 10.80
C VAL A 106 -7.09 12.00 11.35
N GLU A 107 -6.80 13.08 10.63
CA GLU A 107 -7.18 14.45 11.03
C GLU A 107 -6.77 14.81 12.46
N GLY A 108 -5.59 14.38 12.89
CA GLY A 108 -5.06 14.62 14.22
C GLY A 108 -5.67 13.78 15.35
N ILE A 109 -6.56 12.85 15.03
CA ILE A 109 -7.16 11.90 15.98
C ILE A 109 -6.49 10.54 15.83
N ARG A 110 -6.06 9.95 16.95
CA ARG A 110 -5.51 8.60 17.01
C ARG A 110 -6.64 7.58 17.09
N TYR A 111 -6.62 6.60 16.17
CA TYR A 111 -7.56 5.48 16.13
C TYR A 111 -6.86 4.15 16.41
N TRP A 112 -7.64 3.19 16.86
CA TRP A 112 -7.25 1.80 17.03
C TRP A 112 -8.33 0.90 16.46
N TYR A 113 -7.98 0.19 15.40
CA TYR A 113 -8.86 -0.80 14.76
C TYR A 113 -8.34 -2.20 15.05
N GLN A 114 -9.23 -3.09 15.45
CA GLN A 114 -8.97 -4.47 15.84
C GLN A 114 -9.88 -5.39 15.05
N LEU A 115 -9.32 -6.49 14.53
CA LEU A 115 -10.04 -7.44 13.71
C LEU A 115 -9.57 -8.87 14.02
N LYS A 116 -10.55 -9.79 14.15
CA LYS A 116 -10.35 -11.24 14.14
C LYS A 116 -11.25 -11.83 13.06
N ALA A 117 -10.66 -12.49 12.07
CA ALA A 117 -11.40 -13.04 10.94
C ALA A 117 -10.81 -14.36 10.47
N THR A 118 -11.67 -15.25 10.01
CA THR A 118 -11.31 -16.43 9.24
C THR A 118 -11.45 -16.13 7.75
N ARG A 119 -11.15 -17.11 6.90
CA ARG A 119 -11.39 -16.99 5.46
C ARG A 119 -12.86 -16.76 5.11
N GLN A 120 -13.80 -17.19 5.95
CA GLN A 120 -15.23 -17.15 5.67
C GLN A 120 -15.96 -16.03 6.41
N GLN A 121 -15.48 -15.66 7.61
CA GLN A 121 -16.26 -14.78 8.48
C GLN A 121 -15.41 -13.96 9.44
N VAL A 122 -15.96 -12.84 9.83
CA VAL A 122 -15.42 -11.95 10.87
C VAL A 122 -15.96 -12.39 12.21
N LEU A 123 -15.06 -12.72 13.15
CA LEU A 123 -15.42 -13.12 14.51
C LEU A 123 -15.53 -11.90 15.43
N GLN A 124 -14.65 -10.93 15.25
CA GLN A 124 -14.66 -9.67 16.00
C GLN A 124 -14.13 -8.54 15.13
N GLU A 125 -14.75 -7.38 15.21
CA GLU A 125 -14.30 -6.15 14.59
C GLU A 125 -14.60 -4.98 15.53
N LYS A 126 -13.62 -4.09 15.76
CA LYS A 126 -13.77 -3.00 16.72
C LYS A 126 -12.98 -1.78 16.28
N LEU A 127 -13.60 -0.62 16.41
CA LEU A 127 -12.95 0.67 16.25
C LEU A 127 -13.02 1.44 17.57
N SER A 128 -11.89 1.98 17.98
CA SER A 128 -11.76 2.90 19.10
C SER A 128 -10.96 4.13 18.67
N TYR A 129 -11.14 5.24 19.36
CA TYR A 129 -10.31 6.43 19.20
C TYR A 129 -9.78 6.91 20.55
N TYR A 130 -8.72 7.71 20.52
CA TYR A 130 -8.11 8.25 21.74
C TYR A 130 -8.40 9.74 21.84
N LYS A 131 -9.05 10.13 22.94
CA LYS A 131 -9.17 11.53 23.36
C LYS A 131 -8.03 11.90 24.32
N THR A 132 -7.60 10.92 25.10
CA THR A 132 -6.48 10.99 26.03
C THR A 132 -5.68 9.69 25.91
N THR A 133 -5.20 9.11 27.00
CA THR A 133 -4.42 7.86 27.01
C THR A 133 -5.28 6.59 26.89
N GLN A 134 -6.58 6.66 27.24
CA GLN A 134 -7.46 5.50 27.19
C GLN A 134 -8.28 5.48 25.89
N PRO A 135 -8.41 4.32 25.24
CA PRO A 135 -9.22 4.18 24.05
C PRO A 135 -10.71 4.25 24.39
N ILE A 136 -11.47 4.99 23.61
CA ILE A 136 -12.92 5.11 23.67
C ILE A 136 -13.50 4.31 22.53
N LYS A 137 -14.34 3.32 22.83
CA LYS A 137 -15.03 2.51 21.82
C LYS A 137 -15.95 3.38 20.95
N VAL A 138 -15.85 3.23 19.63
CA VAL A 138 -16.80 3.78 18.65
C VAL A 138 -17.87 2.73 18.36
N PHE A 139 -17.43 1.57 17.86
CA PHE A 139 -18.27 0.40 17.67
C PHE A 139 -17.50 -0.88 18.00
N GLU A 140 -18.24 -1.92 18.25
CA GLU A 140 -17.75 -3.30 18.34
C GLU A 140 -18.78 -4.23 17.73
N ARG A 141 -18.29 -5.17 16.95
CA ARG A 141 -19.03 -6.25 16.34
C ARG A 141 -18.44 -7.57 16.81
N VAL A 142 -19.29 -8.49 17.19
CA VAL A 142 -18.97 -9.89 17.47
C VAL A 142 -19.89 -10.80 16.67
N LEU A 143 -19.40 -11.99 16.35
CA LEU A 143 -20.21 -13.02 15.71
C LEU A 143 -20.81 -13.93 16.80
N GLU A 144 -22.14 -13.95 16.93
CA GLU A 144 -22.87 -14.81 17.87
C GLU A 144 -23.91 -15.63 17.06
N ASP A 145 -23.91 -16.94 17.21
CA ASP A 145 -24.81 -17.87 16.51
C ASP A 145 -24.88 -17.64 14.98
N GLY A 146 -23.75 -17.30 14.36
CA GLY A 146 -23.63 -17.04 12.92
C GLY A 146 -24.15 -15.67 12.48
N GLN A 147 -24.53 -14.80 13.41
CA GLN A 147 -25.02 -13.45 13.13
C GLN A 147 -24.11 -12.37 13.74
N SER A 148 -24.00 -11.25 13.05
CA SER A 148 -23.27 -10.09 13.55
C SER A 148 -24.07 -9.37 14.64
N VAL A 149 -23.49 -9.24 15.83
CA VAL A 149 -24.05 -8.44 16.93
C VAL A 149 -23.24 -7.15 17.05
N LEU A 150 -23.91 -6.01 16.90
CA LEU A 150 -23.30 -4.68 16.94
C LEU A 150 -23.54 -3.99 18.27
N SER A 151 -22.53 -3.36 18.81
CA SER A 151 -22.62 -2.50 19.98
C SER A 151 -21.89 -1.18 19.75
N PHE A 152 -22.51 -0.08 20.18
CA PHE A 152 -21.99 1.27 20.04
C PHE A 152 -21.81 1.93 21.43
N ASN A 153 -20.91 2.90 21.52
CA ASN A 153 -20.84 3.75 22.69
C ASN A 153 -21.84 4.91 22.53
N PRO A 154 -22.92 4.99 23.35
CA PRO A 154 -23.95 6.02 23.17
C PRO A 154 -23.46 7.44 23.44
N ALA A 155 -22.33 7.61 24.13
CA ALA A 155 -21.70 8.92 24.33
C ALA A 155 -20.93 9.41 23.08
N VAL A 156 -20.59 8.49 22.15
CA VAL A 156 -19.87 8.78 20.90
C VAL A 156 -20.81 8.79 19.71
N GLN A 157 -21.65 7.76 19.62
CA GLN A 157 -22.59 7.57 18.52
C GLN A 157 -23.93 7.14 19.07
N LYS A 158 -24.92 8.00 18.91
CA LYS A 158 -26.31 7.66 19.23
C LYS A 158 -26.91 6.94 18.01
N ILE A 159 -27.35 5.71 18.22
CA ILE A 159 -27.99 4.85 17.23
C ILE A 159 -29.33 4.41 17.82
N ASP A 160 -30.41 4.63 17.10
CA ASP A 160 -31.71 4.13 17.49
C ASP A 160 -31.88 2.64 17.11
N GLN A 161 -33.01 2.03 17.53
CA GLN A 161 -33.25 0.61 17.29
C GLN A 161 -33.42 0.26 15.80
N GLU A 162 -34.02 1.14 15.01
CA GLU A 162 -34.21 0.92 13.57
C GLU A 162 -32.89 1.05 12.81
N GLU A 163 -32.11 2.06 13.14
CA GLU A 163 -30.76 2.28 12.62
C GLU A 163 -29.84 1.09 12.94
N GLN A 164 -29.87 0.61 14.19
CA GLN A 164 -29.08 -0.56 14.60
C GLN A 164 -29.50 -1.80 13.85
N LYS A 165 -30.80 -2.03 13.67
CA LYS A 165 -31.34 -3.15 12.89
C LYS A 165 -30.90 -3.07 11.42
N ALA A 166 -30.98 -1.88 10.82
CA ALA A 166 -30.52 -1.66 9.43
C ALA A 166 -29.03 -1.95 9.26
N LEU A 167 -28.18 -1.46 10.18
CA LEU A 167 -26.75 -1.75 10.18
C LEU A 167 -26.46 -3.25 10.33
N THR A 168 -27.14 -3.93 11.28
CA THR A 168 -26.96 -5.36 11.54
C THR A 168 -27.33 -6.20 10.31
N LEU A 169 -28.43 -5.91 9.64
CA LEU A 169 -28.89 -6.62 8.44
C LEU A 169 -27.91 -6.45 7.25
N ASN A 170 -27.22 -5.31 7.16
CA ASN A 170 -26.21 -5.06 6.14
C ASN A 170 -24.81 -5.58 6.51
N CYS A 171 -24.58 -5.94 7.78
CA CYS A 171 -23.31 -6.41 8.30
C CYS A 171 -23.18 -7.94 8.15
N LEU A 172 -23.05 -8.41 6.90
CA LEU A 172 -22.89 -9.83 6.59
C LEU A 172 -21.66 -10.41 7.32
N PRO A 173 -21.63 -11.71 7.64
CA PRO A 173 -20.49 -12.32 8.36
C PRO A 173 -19.14 -12.12 7.71
N ASN A 174 -19.05 -12.05 6.39
CA ASN A 174 -17.83 -11.89 5.59
C ASN A 174 -17.49 -10.44 5.20
N LYS A 175 -18.24 -9.46 5.68
CA LYS A 175 -18.15 -8.04 5.28
C LYS A 175 -17.61 -7.19 6.43
N SER A 176 -16.83 -6.14 6.16
CA SER A 176 -16.44 -5.16 7.16
C SER A 176 -17.64 -4.30 7.62
N PHE A 177 -17.56 -3.77 8.83
CA PHE A 177 -18.54 -2.79 9.29
C PHE A 177 -18.52 -1.51 8.45
N PHE A 178 -17.36 -1.11 7.92
CA PHE A 178 -17.25 0.05 7.03
C PHE A 178 -18.05 -0.12 5.74
N ALA A 179 -18.07 -1.33 5.17
CA ALA A 179 -18.89 -1.64 4.01
C ALA A 179 -20.39 -1.64 4.36
N ALA A 180 -20.77 -2.27 5.47
CA ALA A 180 -22.16 -2.26 5.96
C ALA A 180 -22.66 -0.83 6.19
N ARG A 181 -21.85 0.02 6.85
CA ARG A 181 -22.15 1.44 7.05
C ARG A 181 -22.37 2.18 5.71
N GLY A 182 -21.60 1.85 4.68
CA GLY A 182 -21.73 2.47 3.37
C GLY A 182 -23.10 2.28 2.69
N ARG A 183 -23.88 1.30 3.12
CA ARG A 183 -25.20 0.97 2.56
C ARG A 183 -26.38 1.56 3.34
N VAL A 184 -26.12 2.19 4.48
CA VAL A 184 -27.18 2.74 5.36
C VAL A 184 -27.01 4.26 5.45
N ASN A 185 -28.08 5.01 5.28
CA ASN A 185 -28.06 6.48 5.30
C ASN A 185 -28.09 7.02 6.76
N ILE A 186 -27.01 6.81 7.49
CA ILE A 186 -26.81 7.25 8.88
C ILE A 186 -25.49 8.00 8.94
N LYS A 187 -25.38 9.10 9.67
CA LYS A 187 -24.12 9.80 9.89
C LYS A 187 -23.37 9.17 11.07
N MET A 188 -22.16 8.71 10.82
CA MET A 188 -21.26 8.13 11.85
C MET A 188 -19.86 8.75 11.73
N GLU A 189 -19.66 9.91 12.36
CA GLU A 189 -18.50 10.78 12.15
C GLU A 189 -17.17 10.02 12.16
N HIS A 190 -16.84 9.32 13.25
CA HIS A 190 -15.59 8.57 13.36
C HIS A 190 -15.46 7.43 12.34
N VAL A 191 -16.56 6.73 12.05
CA VAL A 191 -16.57 5.63 11.07
C VAL A 191 -16.40 6.17 9.66
N ASP A 192 -17.09 7.25 9.33
CA ASP A 192 -17.08 7.87 8.00
C ASP A 192 -15.69 8.46 7.69
N VAL A 193 -15.05 9.12 8.66
CA VAL A 193 -13.70 9.67 8.54
C VAL A 193 -12.66 8.56 8.32
N VAL A 194 -12.71 7.48 9.12
CA VAL A 194 -11.79 6.34 8.97
C VAL A 194 -12.02 5.64 7.62
N ARG A 195 -13.28 5.41 7.23
CA ARG A 195 -13.62 4.79 5.94
C ARG A 195 -13.09 5.61 4.76
N ALA A 196 -13.25 6.93 4.79
CA ALA A 196 -12.73 7.83 3.77
C ALA A 196 -11.19 7.77 3.73
N TRP A 197 -10.53 7.81 4.87
CA TRP A 197 -9.07 7.72 4.96
C TRP A 197 -8.52 6.42 4.36
N VAL A 198 -9.10 5.27 4.70
CA VAL A 198 -8.65 3.98 4.14
C VAL A 198 -8.84 3.95 2.62
N ARG A 199 -9.99 4.43 2.12
CA ARG A 199 -10.29 4.44 0.69
C ARG A 199 -9.37 5.37 -0.10
N ASP A 200 -9.12 6.57 0.43
CA ASP A 200 -8.53 7.68 -0.34
C ASP A 200 -7.03 7.85 -0.08
N LYS A 201 -6.53 7.42 1.10
CA LYS A 201 -5.15 7.64 1.53
C LYS A 201 -4.32 6.36 1.62
N PHE A 202 -4.94 5.18 1.60
CA PHE A 202 -4.23 3.92 1.66
C PHE A 202 -4.20 3.31 0.25
N MET A 203 -3.08 3.53 -0.45
CA MET A 203 -2.92 3.12 -1.84
C MET A 203 -2.78 1.60 -1.97
N SER A 204 -3.09 1.09 -3.16
CA SER A 204 -2.79 -0.30 -3.50
C SER A 204 -1.28 -0.51 -3.59
N MET A 205 -0.82 -1.71 -3.24
CA MET A 205 0.59 -2.10 -3.32
C MET A 205 1.09 -2.13 -4.76
N VAL A 206 2.29 -1.59 -4.98
CA VAL A 206 3.02 -1.70 -6.25
C VAL A 206 4.00 -2.86 -6.15
N GLY A 207 3.67 -4.00 -6.77
CA GLY A 207 4.54 -5.18 -6.83
C GLY A 207 5.46 -5.18 -8.05
N PRO A 208 6.44 -6.11 -8.13
CA PRO A 208 7.38 -6.20 -9.26
C PRO A 208 6.67 -6.47 -10.58
N HIS A 209 5.54 -7.17 -10.57
CA HIS A 209 4.74 -7.48 -11.76
C HIS A 209 3.52 -6.57 -11.94
N THR A 210 3.35 -5.54 -11.14
CA THR A 210 2.27 -4.57 -11.32
C THR A 210 2.42 -3.85 -12.65
N ASN A 211 1.36 -3.84 -13.45
CA ASN A 211 1.36 -3.10 -14.72
C ASN A 211 1.26 -1.59 -14.46
N VAL A 212 2.40 -1.03 -14.01
CA VAL A 212 2.49 0.40 -13.70
C VAL A 212 2.33 1.29 -14.93
N SER A 213 2.63 0.78 -16.15
CA SER A 213 2.49 1.55 -17.38
C SER A 213 1.04 1.98 -17.62
N ARG A 214 0.07 1.10 -17.40
CA ARG A 214 -1.35 1.43 -17.54
C ARG A 214 -1.77 2.50 -16.54
N TYR A 215 -1.26 2.42 -15.32
CA TYR A 215 -1.56 3.37 -14.26
C TYR A 215 -1.12 4.78 -14.64
N TYR A 216 0.18 4.99 -14.93
CA TYR A 216 0.68 6.33 -15.19
C TYR A 216 0.21 6.91 -16.54
N ARG A 217 -0.02 6.08 -17.57
CA ARG A 217 -0.54 6.55 -18.85
C ARG A 217 -1.88 7.26 -18.72
N ASN A 218 -2.82 6.65 -18.01
CA ASN A 218 -4.13 7.26 -17.77
C ASN A 218 -4.00 8.55 -16.95
N LYS A 219 -3.15 8.52 -15.92
CA LYS A 219 -2.92 9.66 -15.04
C LYS A 219 -2.25 10.84 -15.72
N ILE A 220 -1.28 10.62 -16.61
CA ILE A 220 -0.61 11.69 -17.38
C ILE A 220 -1.62 12.42 -18.28
N GLY A 221 -2.58 11.72 -18.87
CA GLY A 221 -3.62 12.34 -19.69
C GLY A 221 -4.57 13.23 -18.89
N GLU A 222 -4.70 13.00 -17.57
CA GLU A 222 -5.60 13.73 -16.70
C GLU A 222 -4.89 14.82 -15.88
N ASP A 223 -3.58 14.68 -15.60
CA ASP A 223 -2.81 15.54 -14.70
C ASP A 223 -1.54 16.09 -15.38
N ALA A 224 -1.62 17.33 -15.87
CA ALA A 224 -0.48 18.03 -16.49
C ALA A 224 0.67 18.29 -15.50
N ALA A 225 0.39 18.40 -14.19
CA ALA A 225 1.42 18.58 -13.16
C ALA A 225 2.22 17.27 -12.96
N LEU A 226 1.56 16.11 -12.99
CA LEU A 226 2.23 14.82 -13.01
C LEU A 226 3.16 14.68 -14.22
N LYS A 227 2.69 15.04 -15.42
CA LYS A 227 3.51 15.02 -16.63
C LYS A 227 4.78 15.86 -16.50
N THR A 228 4.63 17.08 -15.98
CA THR A 228 5.76 17.99 -15.74
C THR A 228 6.73 17.44 -14.71
N HIS A 229 6.21 16.87 -13.61
CA HIS A 229 7.01 16.22 -12.58
C HIS A 229 7.82 15.05 -13.13
N LEU A 230 7.18 14.13 -13.86
CA LEU A 230 7.85 12.98 -14.44
C LEU A 230 8.94 13.38 -15.44
N LEU A 231 8.72 14.37 -16.29
CA LEU A 231 9.75 14.87 -17.20
C LEU A 231 10.96 15.43 -16.45
N LYS A 232 10.72 16.23 -15.40
CA LYS A 232 11.78 16.77 -14.55
C LYS A 232 12.57 15.63 -13.87
N PHE A 233 11.86 14.67 -13.30
CA PHE A 233 12.45 13.51 -12.64
C PHE A 233 13.31 12.68 -13.62
N MET A 234 12.78 12.34 -14.80
CA MET A 234 13.49 11.56 -15.82
C MET A 234 14.77 12.26 -16.31
N HIS A 235 14.73 13.58 -16.45
CA HIS A 235 15.90 14.36 -16.79
C HIS A 235 16.97 14.34 -15.69
N GLN A 236 16.57 14.46 -14.41
CA GLN A 236 17.46 14.41 -13.26
C GLN A 236 18.06 13.01 -13.04
N ALA A 237 17.29 11.97 -13.40
CA ALA A 237 17.68 10.57 -13.32
C ALA A 237 18.51 10.07 -14.52
N ASP A 238 19.01 11.00 -15.37
CA ASP A 238 19.84 10.74 -16.56
C ASP A 238 19.15 9.86 -17.63
N PHE A 239 17.82 9.94 -17.73
CA PHE A 239 17.10 9.41 -18.86
C PHE A 239 17.04 10.47 -19.96
N ASN A 240 17.41 10.11 -21.17
CA ASN A 240 17.41 11.03 -22.31
C ASN A 240 15.99 11.26 -22.89
N ILE A 241 15.00 11.43 -22.00
CA ILE A 241 13.61 11.74 -22.35
C ILE A 241 13.40 13.24 -22.15
N THR A 242 13.10 13.93 -23.24
CA THR A 242 12.93 15.39 -23.27
C THR A 242 11.48 15.82 -23.47
N GLY A 243 10.59 14.88 -23.80
CA GLY A 243 9.16 15.14 -23.93
C GLY A 243 8.31 13.88 -23.76
N ILE A 244 7.05 14.06 -23.43
CA ILE A 244 6.04 13.00 -23.38
C ILE A 244 4.84 13.47 -24.20
N ASN A 245 4.49 12.73 -25.25
CA ASN A 245 3.33 12.99 -26.10
C ASN A 245 2.23 12.00 -25.78
N ASP A 246 1.11 12.49 -25.27
CA ASP A 246 -0.09 11.69 -25.00
C ASP A 246 -0.98 11.69 -26.26
N LYS A 247 -1.19 10.49 -26.80
CA LYS A 247 -2.05 10.25 -27.97
C LYS A 247 -3.20 9.35 -27.53
N ILE A 248 -4.43 9.80 -27.78
CA ILE A 248 -5.61 8.97 -27.53
C ILE A 248 -5.82 8.09 -28.76
N LYS A 249 -5.80 6.77 -28.57
CA LYS A 249 -6.12 5.78 -29.59
C LYS A 249 -7.32 4.95 -29.18
N ASP A 250 -8.09 4.50 -30.15
CA ASP A 250 -9.12 3.50 -29.91
C ASP A 250 -8.45 2.19 -29.47
N ALA A 251 -8.85 1.63 -28.36
CA ALA A 251 -8.24 0.43 -27.80
C ALA A 251 -8.44 -0.75 -28.78
N GLN A 252 -7.35 -1.33 -29.27
CA GLN A 252 -7.39 -2.46 -30.24
C GLN A 252 -8.16 -3.69 -29.70
N TYR A 253 -8.28 -3.82 -28.38
CA TYR A 253 -9.07 -4.88 -27.75
C TYR A 253 -10.55 -4.83 -28.13
N PHE A 254 -11.04 -3.67 -28.53
CA PHE A 254 -12.43 -3.44 -28.91
C PHE A 254 -12.77 -3.75 -30.35
N THR A 255 -11.78 -3.83 -31.24
CA THR A 255 -12.07 -4.33 -32.60
C THR A 255 -12.57 -5.77 -32.55
N HIS A 256 -12.05 -6.58 -31.62
CA HIS A 256 -12.59 -7.93 -31.38
C HIS A 256 -13.88 -7.92 -30.56
N LEU A 257 -14.00 -7.04 -29.55
CA LEU A 257 -15.23 -6.94 -28.78
C LEU A 257 -16.37 -6.33 -29.60
N SER A 258 -16.10 -5.34 -30.46
CA SER A 258 -17.10 -4.80 -31.37
C SER A 258 -17.59 -5.84 -32.38
N GLN A 259 -16.73 -6.76 -32.83
CA GLN A 259 -17.12 -7.92 -33.63
C GLN A 259 -17.99 -8.91 -32.81
N ILE A 260 -17.65 -9.13 -31.52
CA ILE A 260 -18.44 -9.97 -30.61
C ILE A 260 -19.78 -9.29 -30.26
N LEU A 261 -19.79 -7.97 -30.03
CA LEU A 261 -20.99 -7.18 -29.78
C LEU A 261 -21.94 -7.09 -30.99
N GLN A 262 -21.38 -7.24 -32.22
CA GLN A 262 -22.17 -7.32 -33.45
C GLN A 262 -22.75 -8.71 -33.71
N THR A 263 -22.36 -9.73 -32.92
CA THR A 263 -22.92 -11.08 -33.05
C THR A 263 -24.35 -11.07 -32.50
N GLU A 264 -25.35 -11.33 -33.36
CA GLU A 264 -26.75 -11.35 -32.99
C GLU A 264 -27.03 -12.33 -31.85
N GLY A 265 -27.71 -11.86 -30.81
CA GLY A 265 -28.26 -12.68 -29.72
C GLY A 265 -27.38 -12.82 -28.47
N LEU A 266 -26.14 -12.26 -28.43
CA LEU A 266 -25.27 -12.35 -27.26
C LEU A 266 -25.46 -11.21 -26.24
N PHE A 267 -25.91 -10.04 -26.69
CA PHE A 267 -26.14 -8.86 -25.85
C PHE A 267 -27.40 -8.13 -26.28
N THR A 268 -28.12 -7.56 -25.30
CA THR A 268 -29.23 -6.66 -25.54
C THR A 268 -28.74 -5.31 -26.09
N GLU A 269 -29.58 -4.54 -26.77
CA GLU A 269 -29.21 -3.20 -27.27
C GLU A 269 -28.84 -2.24 -26.11
N GLU A 270 -29.51 -2.37 -24.95
CA GLU A 270 -29.16 -1.61 -23.74
C GLU A 270 -27.77 -1.97 -23.20
N GLU A 271 -27.38 -3.24 -23.21
CA GLU A 271 -26.03 -3.68 -22.81
C GLU A 271 -24.97 -3.21 -23.80
N LYS A 272 -25.28 -3.22 -25.10
CA LYS A 272 -24.39 -2.67 -26.15
C LYS A 272 -24.21 -1.17 -25.99
N GLU A 273 -25.31 -0.41 -25.76
CA GLU A 273 -25.24 1.03 -25.49
C GLU A 273 -24.46 1.34 -24.20
N ARG A 274 -24.65 0.56 -23.15
CA ARG A 274 -23.95 0.73 -21.87
C ARG A 274 -22.46 0.44 -22.00
N LEU A 275 -22.09 -0.57 -22.77
CA LEU A 275 -20.70 -0.90 -23.09
C LEU A 275 -20.07 0.14 -24.04
N THR A 276 -20.85 0.72 -24.99
CA THR A 276 -20.39 1.75 -25.91
C THR A 276 -20.34 3.15 -25.29
N SER A 277 -21.24 3.48 -24.36
CA SER A 277 -21.32 4.81 -23.74
C SER A 277 -20.27 5.08 -22.66
N GLN A 278 -19.60 4.06 -22.14
CA GLN A 278 -18.65 4.18 -21.03
C GLN A 278 -17.24 4.58 -21.44
N ASN A 279 -16.95 5.31 -22.49
CA ASN A 279 -15.59 5.77 -22.85
C ASN A 279 -14.45 4.72 -22.67
N LEU A 280 -14.80 3.43 -22.55
CA LEU A 280 -13.89 2.30 -22.36
C LEU A 280 -12.99 2.02 -23.58
N TYR A 281 -13.22 2.76 -24.66
CA TYR A 281 -12.59 2.59 -25.96
C TYR A 281 -11.35 3.44 -26.20
N LYS A 282 -11.04 4.36 -25.28
CA LYS A 282 -9.90 5.27 -25.44
C LYS A 282 -8.74 4.82 -24.56
N GLU A 283 -7.64 4.45 -25.17
CA GLU A 283 -6.40 4.14 -24.49
C GLU A 283 -5.42 5.29 -24.68
N HIS A 284 -4.88 5.83 -23.57
CA HIS A 284 -3.76 6.75 -23.65
C HIS A 284 -2.50 6.00 -24.09
N VAL A 285 -1.93 6.40 -25.19
CA VAL A 285 -0.67 5.88 -25.70
C VAL A 285 0.36 6.99 -25.61
N LEU A 286 1.42 6.72 -24.85
CA LEU A 286 2.51 7.68 -24.69
C LEU A 286 3.64 7.37 -25.65
N ASP A 287 4.08 8.39 -26.35
CA ASP A 287 5.33 8.42 -27.10
C ASP A 287 6.31 9.36 -26.36
N PHE A 288 7.57 8.98 -26.31
CA PHE A 288 8.62 9.70 -25.60
C PHE A 288 9.56 10.37 -26.60
N GLU A 289 9.82 11.66 -26.39
CA GLU A 289 10.78 12.41 -27.19
C GLU A 289 12.18 12.23 -26.63
N HIS A 290 13.12 11.93 -27.52
CA HIS A 290 14.55 11.86 -27.24
C HIS A 290 15.28 12.90 -28.09
N THR A 291 15.97 13.83 -27.43
CA THR A 291 16.83 14.79 -28.11
C THR A 291 18.22 14.20 -28.23
N VAL A 292 18.66 13.95 -29.45
CA VAL A 292 19.97 13.39 -29.75
C VAL A 292 20.82 14.37 -30.56
N GLU A 293 22.11 14.38 -30.32
CA GLU A 293 23.08 15.12 -31.09
C GLU A 293 23.78 14.19 -32.07
N ASN A 294 23.73 14.53 -33.35
CA ASN A 294 24.32 13.75 -34.44
C ASN A 294 25.04 14.67 -35.44
N ASN A 295 25.52 14.11 -36.55
CA ASN A 295 26.25 14.87 -37.59
C ASN A 295 25.42 15.98 -38.26
N ARG A 296 24.11 16.05 -38.02
CA ARG A 296 23.18 17.08 -38.55
C ARG A 296 22.83 18.14 -37.48
N GLY A 297 23.35 18.00 -36.27
CA GLY A 297 23.03 18.81 -35.10
C GLY A 297 22.09 18.11 -34.14
N GLN A 298 21.27 18.88 -33.44
CA GLN A 298 20.32 18.37 -32.48
C GLN A 298 19.01 18.00 -33.16
N GLU A 299 18.59 16.75 -33.02
CA GLU A 299 17.35 16.21 -33.60
C GLU A 299 16.50 15.54 -32.54
N ILE A 300 15.18 15.58 -32.68
CA ILE A 300 14.19 14.96 -31.78
C ILE A 300 13.59 13.74 -32.46
N TYR A 301 13.61 12.62 -31.73
CA TYR A 301 12.99 11.36 -32.18
C TYR A 301 11.94 10.91 -31.16
N GLU A 302 10.85 10.34 -31.65
CA GLU A 302 9.80 9.76 -30.83
C GLU A 302 9.96 8.24 -30.75
N LEU A 303 9.94 7.70 -29.51
CA LEU A 303 9.84 6.28 -29.25
C LEU A 303 8.53 5.98 -28.49
N SER A 304 7.83 4.92 -28.90
CA SER A 304 6.64 4.47 -28.18
C SER A 304 7.02 3.80 -26.85
N THR A 305 6.11 3.74 -25.91
CA THR A 305 6.29 3.00 -24.63
C THR A 305 6.81 1.57 -24.85
N ARG A 306 6.48 0.91 -25.97
CA ARG A 306 6.94 -0.46 -26.28
C ARG A 306 8.40 -0.54 -26.73
N GLN A 307 8.96 0.57 -27.18
CA GLN A 307 10.35 0.68 -27.65
C GLN A 307 11.28 1.14 -26.51
N GLU A 308 10.69 1.70 -25.44
CA GLU A 308 11.42 2.02 -24.23
C GLU A 308 11.88 0.78 -23.47
N SER A 309 12.92 0.95 -22.66
CA SER A 309 13.38 -0.11 -21.76
C SER A 309 12.36 -0.42 -20.69
N GLU A 310 12.35 -1.67 -20.20
CA GLU A 310 11.51 -2.07 -19.08
C GLU A 310 11.84 -1.22 -17.82
N GLY A 311 13.12 -0.91 -17.58
CA GLY A 311 13.57 -0.03 -16.50
C GLY A 311 12.99 1.37 -16.61
N THR A 312 13.01 2.00 -17.81
CA THR A 312 12.40 3.31 -18.05
C THR A 312 10.90 3.32 -17.68
N THR A 313 10.18 2.32 -18.19
CA THR A 313 8.74 2.17 -17.93
C THR A 313 8.46 1.93 -16.45
N ARG A 314 9.28 1.13 -15.78
CA ARG A 314 9.16 0.83 -14.35
C ARG A 314 9.38 2.08 -13.50
N VAL A 315 10.46 2.83 -13.77
CA VAL A 315 10.77 4.10 -13.09
C VAL A 315 9.61 5.07 -13.17
N MET A 316 9.10 5.32 -14.36
CA MET A 316 7.98 6.24 -14.56
C MET A 316 6.74 5.83 -13.77
N GLY A 317 6.46 4.52 -13.71
CA GLY A 317 5.31 4.03 -12.98
C GLY A 317 5.47 4.09 -11.47
N VAL A 318 6.65 3.77 -10.95
CA VAL A 318 6.97 3.90 -9.51
C VAL A 318 6.94 5.36 -9.11
N GLU A 319 7.58 6.25 -9.89
CA GLU A 319 7.62 7.68 -9.61
C GLU A 319 6.23 8.33 -9.69
N ALA A 320 5.38 7.92 -10.63
CA ALA A 320 3.98 8.37 -10.68
C ALA A 320 3.20 7.96 -9.42
N ALA A 321 3.42 6.75 -8.89
CA ALA A 321 2.80 6.31 -7.65
C ALA A 321 3.33 7.10 -6.44
N ILE A 322 4.63 7.38 -6.39
CA ILE A 322 5.25 8.22 -5.35
C ILE A 322 4.71 9.65 -5.40
N TYR A 323 4.64 10.25 -6.59
CA TYR A 323 4.06 11.59 -6.77
C TYR A 323 2.63 11.67 -6.23
N GLU A 324 1.78 10.70 -6.56
CA GLU A 324 0.40 10.63 -6.04
C GLU A 324 0.39 10.45 -4.52
N ALA A 325 1.26 9.61 -3.97
CA ALA A 325 1.37 9.41 -2.53
C ALA A 325 1.76 10.70 -1.80
N VAL A 326 2.74 11.41 -2.31
CA VAL A 326 3.22 12.70 -1.76
C VAL A 326 2.14 13.77 -1.89
N LYS A 327 1.54 13.92 -3.09
CA LYS A 327 0.50 14.92 -3.36
C LYS A 327 -0.72 14.77 -2.46
N ASN A 328 -1.06 13.54 -2.11
CA ASN A 328 -2.25 13.23 -1.34
C ASN A 328 -1.99 12.84 0.12
N ASP A 329 -0.75 12.96 0.64
CA ASP A 329 -0.36 12.48 1.96
C ASP A 329 -0.84 11.04 2.20
N SER A 330 -0.52 10.14 1.27
CA SER A 330 -1.02 8.77 1.24
C SER A 330 0.02 7.77 1.71
N ILE A 331 -0.43 6.54 1.98
CA ILE A 331 0.41 5.41 2.33
C ILE A 331 0.65 4.60 1.05
N LEU A 332 1.91 4.43 0.68
CA LEU A 332 2.35 3.67 -0.49
C LEU A 332 3.21 2.48 -0.07
N MET A 333 2.91 1.32 -0.61
CA MET A 333 3.72 0.11 -0.44
C MET A 333 4.33 -0.31 -1.76
N ILE A 334 5.65 -0.53 -1.78
CA ILE A 334 6.39 -0.96 -2.98
C ILE A 334 7.14 -2.25 -2.67
N ASP A 335 6.81 -3.32 -3.38
CA ASP A 335 7.53 -4.59 -3.27
C ASP A 335 8.65 -4.67 -4.30
N GLU A 336 9.85 -5.07 -3.84
CA GLU A 336 11.07 -5.16 -4.65
C GLU A 336 11.33 -3.88 -5.46
N ILE A 337 11.62 -2.78 -4.75
CA ILE A 337 11.84 -1.47 -5.39
C ILE A 337 12.95 -1.52 -6.43
N GLU A 338 13.96 -2.39 -6.26
CA GLU A 338 15.08 -2.59 -7.18
C GLU A 338 14.70 -3.30 -8.48
N SER A 339 13.48 -3.85 -8.60
CA SER A 339 13.08 -4.59 -9.80
C SER A 339 13.26 -3.73 -11.06
N SER A 340 14.18 -4.14 -11.94
CA SER A 340 14.57 -3.44 -13.18
C SER A 340 15.19 -2.04 -12.97
N LEU A 341 15.62 -1.67 -11.74
CA LEU A 341 16.21 -0.36 -11.46
C LEU A 341 17.70 -0.44 -11.10
N HIS A 342 18.46 0.55 -11.57
CA HIS A 342 19.84 0.70 -11.15
C HIS A 342 19.93 1.15 -9.67
N PRO A 343 20.86 0.62 -8.86
CA PRO A 343 21.02 0.98 -7.44
C PRO A 343 21.01 2.48 -7.14
N LYS A 344 21.76 3.27 -7.88
CA LYS A 344 21.82 4.73 -7.70
C LYS A 344 20.46 5.42 -7.91
N LEU A 345 19.62 4.85 -8.76
CA LEU A 345 18.29 5.39 -9.00
C LEU A 345 17.36 5.13 -7.80
N ILE A 346 17.54 4.01 -7.09
CA ILE A 346 16.78 3.72 -5.87
C ILE A 346 17.13 4.76 -4.78
N GLU A 347 18.41 5.05 -4.58
CA GLU A 347 18.86 6.09 -3.64
C GLU A 347 18.26 7.45 -4.02
N PHE A 348 18.26 7.81 -5.30
CA PHE A 348 17.68 9.06 -5.81
C PHE A 348 16.16 9.12 -5.60
N ILE A 349 15.42 8.06 -5.88
CA ILE A 349 13.97 7.97 -5.63
C ILE A 349 13.66 8.20 -4.15
N ILE A 350 14.39 7.54 -3.26
CA ILE A 350 14.21 7.69 -1.80
C ILE A 350 14.53 9.12 -1.37
N GLN A 351 15.58 9.72 -1.90
CA GLN A 351 15.95 11.10 -1.59
C GLN A 351 14.86 12.08 -2.03
N GLU A 352 14.37 11.98 -3.27
CA GLU A 352 13.29 12.82 -3.79
C GLU A 352 12.00 12.63 -2.97
N TYR A 353 11.67 11.39 -2.60
CA TYR A 353 10.52 11.13 -1.71
C TYR A 353 10.66 11.83 -0.36
N ILE A 354 11.79 11.69 0.32
CA ILE A 354 12.03 12.30 1.64
C ILE A 354 11.93 13.82 1.58
N ILE A 355 12.51 14.43 0.54
CA ILE A 355 12.52 15.91 0.37
C ILE A 355 11.12 16.45 0.13
N ASN A 356 10.31 15.75 -0.67
CA ASN A 356 9.01 16.26 -1.13
C ASN A 356 7.84 15.80 -0.27
N SER A 357 8.01 14.80 0.61
CA SER A 357 6.92 14.26 1.44
C SER A 357 6.63 15.13 2.66
N ASN A 358 5.33 15.31 2.98
CA ASN A 358 4.87 15.94 4.22
C ASN A 358 4.44 14.87 5.24
N GLU A 359 3.23 14.33 5.11
CA GLU A 359 2.66 13.30 5.99
C GLU A 359 2.47 11.95 5.26
N SER A 360 2.93 11.82 4.00
CA SER A 360 2.89 10.53 3.31
C SER A 360 3.81 9.51 3.99
N GLN A 361 3.45 8.22 3.89
CA GLN A 361 4.26 7.12 4.38
C GLN A 361 4.56 6.14 3.25
N MET A 362 5.81 5.70 3.15
CA MET A 362 6.24 4.70 2.19
C MET A 362 6.86 3.51 2.92
N LEU A 363 6.34 2.30 2.63
CA LEU A 363 6.93 1.04 3.06
C LEU A 363 7.41 0.29 1.83
N LEU A 364 8.69 0.04 1.76
CA LEU A 364 9.28 -0.68 0.63
C LEU A 364 10.04 -1.93 1.07
N THR A 365 10.10 -2.91 0.19
CA THR A 365 10.98 -4.07 0.35
C THR A 365 12.14 -3.98 -0.63
N THR A 366 13.29 -4.51 -0.22
CA THR A 366 14.48 -4.53 -1.08
C THR A 366 15.41 -5.70 -0.74
N HIS A 367 16.18 -6.12 -1.72
CA HIS A 367 17.36 -6.99 -1.57
C HIS A 367 18.68 -6.22 -1.73
N TYR A 368 18.63 -4.93 -2.02
CA TYR A 368 19.80 -4.12 -2.29
C TYR A 368 20.51 -3.68 -1.00
N PRO A 369 21.66 -4.33 -0.62
CA PRO A 369 22.36 -4.01 0.63
C PRO A 369 22.95 -2.59 0.64
N GLY A 370 23.15 -1.99 -0.55
CA GLY A 370 23.76 -0.66 -0.69
C GLY A 370 23.00 0.45 0.04
N LEU A 371 21.68 0.34 0.19
CA LEU A 371 20.91 1.30 1.00
C LEU A 371 21.31 1.29 2.48
N LEU A 372 21.82 0.18 3.01
CA LEU A 372 22.32 0.14 4.39
C LEU A 372 23.56 1.01 4.59
N ASN A 373 24.31 1.31 3.52
CA ASN A 373 25.44 2.25 3.58
C ASN A 373 25.01 3.71 3.65
N THR A 374 23.75 3.98 3.33
CA THR A 374 23.20 5.35 3.40
C THR A 374 22.58 5.65 4.77
N ILE A 375 22.69 4.73 5.73
CA ILE A 375 22.32 4.98 7.13
C ILE A 375 23.15 6.14 7.67
N ASP A 376 22.50 7.08 8.31
CA ASP A 376 23.03 8.36 8.80
C ASP A 376 23.38 9.40 7.69
N ASP A 377 23.32 9.02 6.39
CA ASP A 377 23.50 9.93 5.25
C ASP A 377 22.18 10.21 4.49
N LEU A 378 21.29 9.24 4.39
CA LEU A 378 20.00 9.33 3.70
C LEU A 378 18.86 8.73 4.52
N VAL A 379 19.07 7.58 5.15
CA VAL A 379 18.04 6.86 5.92
C VAL A 379 18.44 6.77 7.39
N ARG A 380 17.45 6.60 8.26
CA ARG A 380 17.61 6.44 9.70
C ARG A 380 17.72 4.94 10.04
N LYS A 381 18.33 4.63 11.18
CA LYS A 381 18.40 3.24 11.68
C LYS A 381 17.02 2.64 11.95
N ASP A 382 16.08 3.44 12.45
CA ASP A 382 14.72 3.03 12.75
C ASP A 382 13.81 2.90 11.51
N ASN A 383 14.28 3.31 10.31
CA ASN A 383 13.63 2.95 9.06
C ASN A 383 13.80 1.47 8.69
N ILE A 384 14.85 0.79 9.21
CA ILE A 384 15.30 -0.52 8.74
C ILE A 384 14.67 -1.65 9.54
N TRP A 385 14.05 -2.55 8.80
CA TRP A 385 13.41 -3.76 9.31
C TRP A 385 13.94 -4.99 8.60
N PHE A 386 13.91 -6.12 9.28
CA PHE A 386 14.32 -7.42 8.77
C PHE A 386 13.18 -8.43 8.92
N VAL A 387 13.10 -9.35 7.97
CA VAL A 387 12.21 -10.49 8.05
C VAL A 387 12.92 -11.76 7.61
N GLU A 388 12.79 -12.83 8.39
CA GLU A 388 13.35 -14.13 8.07
C GLU A 388 12.39 -15.26 8.47
N LYS A 389 12.54 -16.41 7.83
CA LYS A 389 11.79 -17.62 8.18
C LYS A 389 12.59 -18.48 9.14
N ASP A 390 11.91 -18.99 10.15
CA ASP A 390 12.42 -20.03 11.02
C ASP A 390 12.28 -21.44 10.40
N LYS A 391 12.71 -22.46 11.14
CA LYS A 391 12.64 -23.86 10.71
C LYS A 391 11.21 -24.41 10.56
N SER A 392 10.23 -23.75 11.17
CA SER A 392 8.81 -24.10 11.02
C SER A 392 8.19 -23.50 9.76
N GLY A 393 8.93 -22.67 9.03
CA GLY A 393 8.46 -21.92 7.88
C GLY A 393 7.70 -20.63 8.27
N ALA A 394 7.66 -20.28 9.56
CA ALA A 394 7.07 -19.06 10.04
C ALA A 394 8.03 -17.89 9.86
N SER A 395 7.50 -16.76 9.37
CA SER A 395 8.23 -15.50 9.25
C SER A 395 8.24 -14.74 10.56
N ASN A 396 9.39 -14.16 10.90
CA ASN A 396 9.58 -13.30 12.07
C ASN A 396 10.11 -11.94 11.61
N LEU A 397 9.53 -10.87 12.15
CA LEU A 397 9.83 -9.47 11.83
C LEU A 397 10.53 -8.82 13.02
N TYR A 398 11.60 -8.08 12.75
CA TYR A 398 12.34 -7.33 13.77
C TYR A 398 13.02 -6.10 13.18
N SER A 399 13.25 -5.09 14.02
CA SER A 399 13.87 -3.83 13.60
C SER A 399 15.39 -3.84 13.81
N LEU A 400 16.14 -3.10 12.98
CA LEU A 400 17.56 -2.87 13.17
C LEU A 400 17.85 -2.29 14.57
N VAL A 401 16.98 -1.43 15.10
CA VAL A 401 17.22 -0.76 16.39
C VAL A 401 17.09 -1.69 17.60
N GLU A 402 16.65 -2.92 17.42
CA GLU A 402 16.65 -3.95 18.48
C GLU A 402 18.05 -4.51 18.76
N PHE A 403 19.00 -4.31 17.82
CA PHE A 403 20.37 -4.77 17.97
C PHE A 403 21.22 -3.81 18.82
N LYS A 404 22.07 -4.37 19.66
CA LYS A 404 22.98 -3.58 20.50
C LYS A 404 24.25 -3.20 19.76
N GLY A 405 24.81 -2.05 20.09
CA GLY A 405 26.13 -1.64 19.61
C GLY A 405 26.15 -1.06 18.20
N LEU A 406 25.02 -0.65 17.66
CA LEU A 406 24.90 -0.07 16.30
C LEU A 406 25.84 1.12 16.08
N ASN A 407 26.10 1.93 17.11
CA ASN A 407 27.00 3.09 17.02
C ASN A 407 28.48 2.73 16.80
N LYS A 408 28.84 1.43 16.88
CA LYS A 408 30.19 0.92 16.59
C LYS A 408 30.33 0.39 15.17
N ILE A 409 29.25 0.33 14.42
CA ILE A 409 29.21 -0.19 13.06
C ILE A 409 29.43 0.97 12.10
N SER A 410 30.52 0.91 11.34
CA SER A 410 30.84 1.90 10.31
C SER A 410 30.28 1.56 8.93
N ARG A 411 29.99 0.27 8.66
CA ARG A 411 29.52 -0.26 7.39
C ARG A 411 28.38 -1.25 7.64
N PHE A 412 27.14 -0.78 7.58
CA PHE A 412 25.95 -1.59 7.84
C PHE A 412 25.70 -2.66 6.76
N ASP A 413 26.05 -2.38 5.49
CA ASP A 413 25.99 -3.35 4.39
C ASP A 413 26.94 -4.54 4.62
N ASN A 414 28.15 -4.29 5.09
CA ASN A 414 29.11 -5.33 5.44
C ASN A 414 28.64 -6.12 6.67
N ALA A 415 28.11 -5.45 7.69
CA ALA A 415 27.57 -6.10 8.87
C ALA A 415 26.39 -7.03 8.50
N TYR A 416 25.48 -6.58 7.63
CA TYR A 416 24.39 -7.37 7.10
C TYR A 416 24.92 -8.56 6.28
N SER A 417 25.80 -8.32 5.31
CA SER A 417 26.38 -9.36 4.46
C SER A 417 27.16 -10.43 5.25
N ASN A 418 27.71 -10.07 6.42
CA ASN A 418 28.36 -11.01 7.34
C ASN A 418 27.39 -11.69 8.32
N GLY A 419 26.09 -11.48 8.20
CA GLY A 419 25.06 -12.14 9.01
C GLY A 419 24.86 -11.56 10.41
N GLN A 420 25.38 -10.37 10.73
CA GLN A 420 25.25 -9.78 12.08
C GLN A 420 23.79 -9.43 12.42
N PHE A 421 22.96 -9.21 11.43
CA PHE A 421 21.54 -8.89 11.59
C PHE A 421 20.61 -10.04 11.19
N GLY A 422 21.13 -11.24 10.88
CA GLY A 422 20.30 -12.31 10.32
C GLY A 422 19.75 -11.98 8.94
N ALA A 423 18.58 -12.51 8.63
CA ALA A 423 17.81 -12.24 7.41
C ALA A 423 18.60 -12.43 6.09
N LEU A 424 19.56 -13.36 6.07
CA LEU A 424 20.33 -13.76 4.90
C LEU A 424 19.86 -15.12 4.34
N PRO A 425 20.07 -15.40 3.03
CA PRO A 425 19.88 -16.71 2.48
C PRO A 425 20.81 -17.76 3.15
N ASN A 426 20.26 -18.91 3.49
CA ASN A 426 21.05 -20.06 3.96
C ASN A 426 21.63 -20.79 2.74
N ILE A 427 22.74 -20.33 2.21
CA ILE A 427 23.50 -20.93 1.09
C ILE A 427 24.87 -21.38 1.56
#